data_52c9e3f339e658d191e162529db82f0d
#
_entry.id   52c9e3f339e658d191e162529db82f0d
#
_cell.length_a   1.000
_cell.length_b   1.000
_cell.length_c   1.000
_cell.angle_alpha   90.00
_cell.angle_beta   90.00
_cell.angle_gamma   90.00
#
_symmetry.space_group_name_H-M   'P 1'
#
loop_
_entity.id
_entity.type
_entity.pdbx_description
1 polymer ?
#
loop_
_entity_poly.entity_id
_entity_poly.type
_entity_poly.pdbx_seq_one_letter_code
_entity_poly.pdbx_strand_id
1 'polypeptide(L)'
;LFFFQNNYLNFLNIFIPNKNFQMITKIDDKEFLDNDYYKFLKIYKDLIKDENCVQQFTDDNAIPYLIDKPTCTKYYVNAHIIQNWTENNFIKELRDTAPNYIVYSSKINWFKIRNNAPNADKFILDNYFLYRDLSPWIIYKKN
;
A
#
# COMPACT_ATOMS: atom_id res chain seq x y z
N LEU A 1 -22.73 19.41 1.43
CA LEU A 1 -21.65 18.58 0.86
C LEU A 1 -21.40 18.88 -0.63
N PHE A 2 -22.42 19.22 -1.41
CA PHE A 2 -22.30 19.55 -2.85
C PHE A 2 -21.61 20.90 -3.13
N PHE A 3 -21.58 21.82 -2.20
CA PHE A 3 -20.95 23.14 -2.39
C PHE A 3 -19.42 23.10 -2.39
N PHE A 4 -18.80 22.13 -1.74
CA PHE A 4 -17.34 22.04 -1.68
C PHE A 4 -16.72 21.47 -2.97
N GLN A 5 -17.40 20.58 -3.67
CA GLN A 5 -16.89 19.98 -4.91
C GLN A 5 -16.78 20.97 -6.07
N ASN A 6 -17.75 21.86 -6.21
CA ASN A 6 -17.73 22.86 -7.29
C ASN A 6 -16.66 23.95 -7.10
N ASN A 7 -16.34 24.30 -5.85
CA ASN A 7 -15.32 25.30 -5.58
C ASN A 7 -13.89 24.74 -5.76
N TYR A 8 -13.69 23.45 -5.51
CA TYR A 8 -12.39 22.80 -5.71
C TYR A 8 -12.02 22.67 -7.20
N LEU A 9 -12.99 22.33 -8.04
CA LEU A 9 -12.81 22.24 -9.48
C LEU A 9 -12.57 23.64 -10.11
N ASN A 10 -13.23 24.67 -9.63
CA ASN A 10 -12.97 26.04 -10.05
C ASN A 10 -11.60 26.56 -9.62
N PHE A 11 -11.13 26.18 -8.43
CA PHE A 11 -9.80 26.54 -7.94
C PHE A 11 -8.69 25.87 -8.80
N LEU A 12 -8.86 24.60 -9.18
CA LEU A 12 -7.93 23.91 -10.06
C LEU A 12 -7.90 24.50 -11.48
N ASN A 13 -9.05 24.95 -12.00
CA ASN A 13 -9.13 25.59 -13.31
C ASN A 13 -8.45 26.97 -13.37
N ILE A 14 -8.32 27.67 -12.23
CA ILE A 14 -7.65 28.97 -12.15
C ILE A 14 -6.11 28.81 -12.13
N PHE A 15 -5.60 27.72 -11.55
CA PHE A 15 -4.16 27.55 -11.31
C PHE A 15 -3.47 26.58 -12.27
N ILE A 16 -4.19 25.69 -12.95
CA ILE A 16 -3.62 24.75 -13.90
C ILE A 16 -4.21 25.04 -15.29
N PRO A 17 -3.44 25.66 -16.20
CA PRO A 17 -3.88 25.80 -17.58
C PRO A 17 -4.30 24.44 -18.15
N ASN A 18 -5.44 24.39 -18.82
CA ASN A 18 -6.07 23.18 -19.35
C ASN A 18 -5.11 22.24 -20.13
N LYS A 19 -4.06 22.81 -20.75
CA LYS A 19 -3.01 22.04 -21.44
C LYS A 19 -2.13 21.20 -20.50
N ASN A 20 -1.85 21.72 -19.30
CA ASN A 20 -1.01 21.00 -18.33
C ASN A 20 -1.77 19.86 -17.65
N PHE A 21 -3.07 20.03 -17.42
CA PHE A 21 -3.91 18.96 -16.86
C PHE A 21 -4.05 17.79 -17.85
N GLN A 22 -4.22 18.09 -19.15
CA GLN A 22 -4.27 17.05 -20.19
C GLN A 22 -2.91 16.36 -20.39
N MET A 23 -1.80 17.01 -20.09
CA MET A 23 -0.48 16.38 -20.09
C MET A 23 -0.31 15.42 -18.90
N ILE A 24 -0.73 15.83 -17.71
CA ILE A 24 -0.62 14.96 -16.50
C ILE A 24 -1.48 13.70 -16.64
N THR A 25 -2.66 13.78 -17.24
CA THR A 25 -3.53 12.62 -17.44
C THR A 25 -3.07 11.67 -18.55
N LYS A 26 -2.05 12.05 -19.32
CA LYS A 26 -1.47 11.24 -20.41
C LYS A 26 -0.12 10.64 -20.08
N ILE A 27 0.46 10.95 -18.91
CA ILE A 27 1.72 10.35 -18.49
C ILE A 27 1.44 8.90 -18.13
N ASP A 28 2.11 7.97 -18.79
CA ASP A 28 2.08 6.55 -18.45
C ASP A 28 2.73 6.36 -17.07
N ASP A 29 2.15 5.51 -16.25
CA ASP A 29 2.70 5.13 -14.94
C ASP A 29 4.18 4.75 -15.04
N LYS A 30 4.58 4.15 -16.15
CA LYS A 30 5.96 3.77 -16.44
C LYS A 30 6.91 4.97 -16.57
N GLU A 31 6.42 6.10 -17.05
CA GLU A 31 7.22 7.34 -17.20
C GLU A 31 7.28 8.13 -15.88
N PHE A 32 6.28 7.95 -15.04
CA PHE A 32 6.16 8.68 -13.77
C PHE A 32 6.82 7.95 -12.60
N LEU A 33 6.77 6.61 -12.59
CA LEU A 33 7.29 5.79 -11.51
C LEU A 33 8.75 5.40 -11.76
N ASP A 34 9.51 5.27 -10.68
CA ASP A 34 10.80 4.61 -10.72
C ASP A 34 10.67 3.22 -11.37
N ASN A 35 11.65 2.85 -12.20
CA ASN A 35 11.61 1.61 -12.99
C ASN A 35 11.48 0.35 -12.12
N ASP A 36 12.13 0.33 -10.95
CA ASP A 36 12.05 -0.81 -10.04
C ASP A 36 10.70 -0.86 -9.33
N TYR A 37 10.14 0.31 -9.00
CA TYR A 37 8.80 0.41 -8.45
C TYR A 37 7.74 -0.05 -9.46
N TYR A 38 7.85 0.38 -10.70
CA TYR A 38 6.95 -0.05 -11.77
C TYR A 38 7.01 -1.57 -11.99
N LYS A 39 8.21 -2.16 -12.02
CA LYS A 39 8.39 -3.62 -12.13
C LYS A 39 7.77 -4.36 -10.95
N PHE A 40 7.98 -3.86 -9.72
CA PHE A 40 7.36 -4.43 -8.53
C PHE A 40 5.84 -4.40 -8.65
N LEU A 41 5.25 -3.24 -8.96
CA LEU A 41 3.80 -3.09 -9.07
C LEU A 41 3.20 -4.03 -10.12
N LYS A 42 3.85 -4.18 -11.27
CA LYS A 42 3.41 -5.10 -12.32
C LYS A 42 3.37 -6.55 -11.82
N ILE A 43 4.46 -7.02 -11.19
CA ILE A 43 4.53 -8.38 -10.63
C ILE A 43 3.48 -8.57 -9.53
N TYR A 44 3.36 -7.59 -8.64
CA TYR A 44 2.43 -7.67 -7.54
C TYR A 44 0.97 -7.66 -8.03
N LYS A 45 0.64 -6.81 -8.98
CA LYS A 45 -0.70 -6.76 -9.62
C LYS A 45 -1.10 -8.10 -10.23
N ASP A 46 -0.17 -8.77 -10.91
CA ASP A 46 -0.40 -10.10 -11.48
C ASP A 46 -0.65 -11.16 -10.40
N LEU A 47 0.07 -11.10 -9.28
CA LEU A 47 -0.08 -12.04 -8.17
C LEU A 47 -1.44 -11.90 -7.46
N ILE A 48 -1.92 -10.67 -7.33
CA ILE A 48 -3.13 -10.37 -6.55
C ILE A 48 -4.36 -10.16 -7.43
N LYS A 49 -4.30 -10.50 -8.72
CA LYS A 49 -5.42 -10.25 -9.66
C LYS A 49 -6.75 -10.80 -9.17
N ASP A 50 -6.73 -11.98 -8.54
CA ASP A 50 -7.91 -12.69 -8.04
C ASP A 50 -8.21 -12.37 -6.54
N GLU A 51 -7.40 -11.50 -5.90
CA GLU A 51 -7.62 -11.07 -4.53
C GLU A 51 -8.66 -9.93 -4.46
N ASN A 52 -9.47 -9.91 -3.41
CA ASN A 52 -10.45 -8.85 -3.19
C ASN A 52 -9.85 -7.58 -2.58
N CYS A 53 -8.72 -7.71 -1.92
CA CYS A 53 -8.05 -6.61 -1.23
C CYS A 53 -6.55 -6.83 -1.19
N VAL A 54 -5.80 -5.80 -0.83
CA VAL A 54 -4.36 -5.87 -0.64
C VAL A 54 -4.00 -5.51 0.79
N GLN A 55 -2.96 -6.15 1.30
CA GLN A 55 -2.38 -5.78 2.58
C GLN A 55 -0.93 -5.43 2.41
N GLN A 56 -0.56 -4.33 3.01
CA GLN A 56 0.82 -3.89 3.08
C GLN A 56 1.24 -3.64 4.52
N PHE A 57 2.52 -3.79 4.75
CA PHE A 57 3.22 -3.46 5.99
C PHE A 57 4.40 -2.56 5.62
N THR A 58 4.07 -1.41 5.04
CA THR A 58 5.01 -0.40 4.51
C THR A 58 4.49 1.00 4.84
N ASP A 59 5.31 2.04 4.62
CA ASP A 59 4.86 3.43 4.66
C ASP A 59 4.47 3.96 3.26
N ASP A 60 4.46 3.09 2.26
CA ASP A 60 4.08 3.43 0.89
C ASP A 60 2.56 3.39 0.71
N ASN A 61 1.93 4.54 0.78
CA ASN A 61 0.48 4.68 0.67
C ASN A 61 -0.04 4.59 -0.77
N ALA A 62 0.85 4.62 -1.75
CA ALA A 62 0.46 4.62 -3.16
C ALA A 62 0.09 3.22 -3.68
N ILE A 63 0.60 2.14 -3.06
CA ILE A 63 0.42 0.77 -3.54
C ILE A 63 -1.06 0.41 -3.78
N PRO A 64 -1.98 0.54 -2.80
CA PRO A 64 -3.39 0.18 -3.01
C PRO A 64 -4.04 0.99 -4.13
N TYR A 65 -3.70 2.27 -4.22
CA TYR A 65 -4.21 3.16 -5.26
C TYR A 65 -3.71 2.76 -6.65
N LEU A 66 -2.40 2.52 -6.81
CA LEU A 66 -1.79 2.18 -8.10
C LEU A 66 -2.21 0.81 -8.64
N ILE A 67 -2.59 -0.11 -7.76
CA ILE A 67 -3.10 -1.42 -8.15
C ILE A 67 -4.62 -1.50 -8.21
N ASP A 68 -5.31 -0.40 -7.90
CA ASP A 68 -6.77 -0.28 -7.92
C ASP A 68 -7.48 -1.36 -7.10
N LYS A 69 -7.03 -1.54 -5.84
CA LYS A 69 -7.67 -2.45 -4.89
C LYS A 69 -7.74 -1.84 -3.49
N PRO A 70 -8.83 -2.10 -2.75
CA PRO A 70 -8.93 -1.65 -1.36
C PRO A 70 -7.90 -2.36 -0.47
N THR A 71 -7.61 -1.78 0.68
CA THR A 71 -6.80 -2.44 1.70
C THR A 71 -7.63 -3.48 2.46
N CYS A 72 -7.00 -4.60 2.85
CA CYS A 72 -7.70 -5.67 3.59
C CYS A 72 -8.04 -5.26 5.01
N THR A 73 -7.25 -4.36 5.60
CA THR A 73 -7.51 -3.78 6.91
C THR A 73 -7.51 -2.26 6.81
N LYS A 74 -8.07 -1.58 7.80
CA LYS A 74 -7.97 -0.12 7.91
C LYS A 74 -6.56 0.37 8.25
N TYR A 75 -5.67 -0.54 8.61
CA TYR A 75 -4.28 -0.25 8.98
C TYR A 75 -3.37 -0.49 7.77
N TYR A 76 -3.30 0.46 6.86
CA TYR A 76 -2.52 0.37 5.63
C TYR A 76 -1.19 1.14 5.67
N VAL A 77 -0.92 1.81 6.79
CA VAL A 77 0.34 2.54 7.05
C VAL A 77 0.96 2.03 8.32
N ASN A 78 2.26 1.79 8.32
CA ASN A 78 2.97 1.33 9.51
C ASN A 78 2.78 2.24 10.73
N ALA A 79 2.72 3.55 10.52
CA ALA A 79 2.46 4.51 11.58
C ALA A 79 1.16 4.25 12.36
N HIS A 80 0.17 3.63 11.72
CA HIS A 80 -1.10 3.27 12.38
C HIS A 80 -1.00 1.97 13.18
N ILE A 81 -0.01 1.13 12.91
CA ILE A 81 0.13 -0.20 13.53
C ILE A 81 1.04 -0.15 14.76
N ILE A 82 2.03 0.74 14.74
CA ILE A 82 3.06 0.85 15.80
C ILE A 82 2.57 1.42 17.14
N GLN A 83 1.29 1.75 17.25
CA GLN A 83 0.69 2.16 18.50
C GLN A 83 0.17 0.92 19.23
N ASN A 84 0.59 0.69 20.45
CA ASN A 84 0.28 -0.52 21.22
C ASN A 84 -1.20 -0.92 21.24
N TRP A 85 -2.12 0.05 21.22
CA TRP A 85 -3.55 -0.20 21.22
C TRP A 85 -4.12 -0.58 19.84
N THR A 86 -3.40 -0.32 18.75
CA THR A 86 -3.84 -0.65 17.39
C THR A 86 -3.30 -2.00 16.91
N GLU A 87 -2.17 -2.45 17.43
CA GLU A 87 -1.51 -3.68 17.02
C GLU A 87 -2.41 -4.92 17.12
N ASN A 88 -3.08 -5.09 18.25
CA ASN A 88 -4.00 -6.21 18.45
C ASN A 88 -5.22 -6.16 17.53
N ASN A 89 -5.74 -4.96 17.26
CA ASN A 89 -6.85 -4.78 16.33
C ASN A 89 -6.40 -5.07 14.89
N PHE A 90 -5.21 -4.64 14.51
CA PHE A 90 -4.62 -4.98 13.21
C PHE A 90 -4.48 -6.49 13.03
N ILE A 91 -3.92 -7.20 14.00
CA ILE A 91 -3.78 -8.66 13.97
C ILE A 91 -5.13 -9.35 13.84
N LYS A 92 -6.15 -8.86 14.57
CA LYS A 92 -7.51 -9.39 14.48
C LYS A 92 -8.08 -9.22 13.07
N GLU A 93 -8.05 -7.99 12.53
CA GLU A 93 -8.54 -7.71 11.18
C GLU A 93 -7.77 -8.52 10.12
N LEU A 94 -6.45 -8.68 10.30
CA LEU A 94 -5.62 -9.48 9.39
C LEU A 94 -5.97 -10.97 9.42
N ARG A 95 -6.36 -11.51 10.57
CA ARG A 95 -6.89 -12.88 10.69
C ARG A 95 -8.23 -13.03 9.98
N ASP A 96 -9.12 -12.06 10.17
CA ASP A 96 -10.48 -12.09 9.61
C ASP A 96 -10.47 -11.98 8.08
N THR A 97 -9.61 -11.14 7.54
CA THR A 97 -9.48 -10.95 6.08
C THR A 97 -8.56 -11.98 5.43
N ALA A 98 -7.57 -12.45 6.15
CA ALA A 98 -6.62 -13.49 5.78
C ALA A 98 -6.06 -13.38 4.34
N PRO A 99 -5.49 -12.23 3.94
CA PRO A 99 -5.00 -12.03 2.58
C PRO A 99 -3.95 -13.07 2.22
N ASN A 100 -3.93 -13.51 0.95
CA ASN A 100 -2.91 -14.47 0.51
C ASN A 100 -1.52 -13.86 0.39
N TYR A 101 -1.44 -12.54 0.17
CA TYR A 101 -0.17 -11.84 0.02
C TYR A 101 -0.10 -10.59 0.86
N ILE A 102 1.05 -10.34 1.45
CA ILE A 102 1.39 -9.12 2.19
C ILE A 102 2.65 -8.52 1.60
N VAL A 103 2.63 -7.21 1.34
CA VAL A 103 3.83 -6.48 0.92
C VAL A 103 4.52 -5.88 2.14
N TYR A 104 5.79 -6.07 2.18
CA TYR A 104 6.72 -5.51 3.14
C TYR A 104 7.73 -4.61 2.45
N SER A 105 8.25 -3.58 3.08
CA SER A 105 9.36 -2.79 2.56
C SER A 105 10.62 -2.96 3.40
N SER A 106 11.73 -3.31 2.75
CA SER A 106 13.04 -3.41 3.38
C SER A 106 13.71 -2.05 3.62
N LYS A 107 13.29 -1.00 2.88
CA LYS A 107 13.86 0.36 3.03
C LYS A 107 13.37 1.08 4.28
N ILE A 108 12.21 0.69 4.77
CA ILE A 108 11.64 1.34 5.93
C ILE A 108 12.15 0.65 7.16
N ASN A 109 12.85 1.40 7.92
CA ASN A 109 13.31 1.17 9.27
C ASN A 109 12.56 -0.01 9.97
N TRP A 110 12.82 -1.23 9.51
CA TRP A 110 12.40 -2.50 10.11
C TRP A 110 12.57 -2.46 11.63
N PHE A 111 13.64 -1.80 12.06
CA PHE A 111 13.94 -1.58 13.45
C PHE A 111 12.79 -0.88 14.19
N LYS A 112 12.12 0.07 13.55
CA LYS A 112 10.98 0.74 14.17
C LYS A 112 9.75 -0.15 14.24
N ILE A 113 9.46 -0.93 13.21
CA ILE A 113 8.28 -1.80 13.19
C ILE A 113 8.46 -2.96 14.15
N ARG A 114 9.56 -3.68 14.04
CA ARG A 114 9.88 -4.83 14.90
C ARG A 114 9.93 -4.46 16.38
N ASN A 115 10.40 -3.26 16.71
CA ASN A 115 10.43 -2.78 18.09
C ASN A 115 9.10 -2.17 18.58
N ASN A 116 8.30 -1.61 17.69
CA ASN A 116 7.08 -0.89 18.08
C ASN A 116 5.78 -1.66 17.78
N ALA A 117 5.84 -2.70 16.96
CA ALA A 117 4.73 -3.62 16.69
C ALA A 117 5.24 -5.08 16.60
N PRO A 118 5.88 -5.61 17.68
CA PRO A 118 6.54 -6.91 17.67
C PRO A 118 5.56 -8.09 17.50
N ASN A 119 4.32 -7.95 18.00
CA ASN A 119 3.31 -9.00 17.87
C ASN A 119 2.76 -9.07 16.45
N ALA A 120 2.61 -7.93 15.76
CA ALA A 120 2.20 -7.90 14.37
C ALA A 120 3.31 -8.49 13.48
N ASP A 121 4.57 -8.11 13.67
CA ASP A 121 5.72 -8.69 12.98
C ASP A 121 5.77 -10.21 13.18
N LYS A 122 5.70 -10.66 14.44
CA LYS A 122 5.66 -12.08 14.78
C LYS A 122 4.49 -12.80 14.12
N PHE A 123 3.29 -12.22 14.19
CA PHE A 123 2.11 -12.83 13.56
C PHE A 123 2.29 -13.05 12.06
N ILE A 124 2.87 -12.05 11.36
CA ILE A 124 3.13 -12.17 9.93
C ILE A 124 4.16 -13.27 9.67
N LEU A 125 5.27 -13.29 10.40
CA LEU A 125 6.32 -14.29 10.22
C LEU A 125 5.88 -15.72 10.58
N ASP A 126 4.95 -15.89 11.52
CA ASP A 126 4.40 -17.19 11.90
C ASP A 126 3.38 -17.74 10.87
N ASN A 127 2.70 -16.87 10.11
CA ASN A 127 1.59 -17.25 9.23
C ASN A 127 1.88 -17.06 7.75
N TYR A 128 2.97 -16.40 7.40
CA TYR A 128 3.38 -16.12 6.03
C TYR A 128 4.85 -16.43 5.83
N PHE A 129 5.20 -16.89 4.65
CA PHE A 129 6.60 -17.12 4.28
C PHE A 129 7.06 -16.15 3.20
N LEU A 130 8.36 -15.93 3.13
CA LEU A 130 8.99 -15.12 2.08
C LEU A 130 8.72 -15.77 0.72
N TYR A 131 7.94 -15.10 -0.12
CA TYR A 131 7.60 -15.57 -1.45
C TYR A 131 8.50 -14.97 -2.54
N ARG A 132 8.71 -13.65 -2.50
CA ARG A 132 9.60 -12.92 -3.41
C ARG A 132 10.28 -11.76 -2.73
N ASP A 133 11.56 -11.62 -3.02
CA ASP A 133 12.35 -10.43 -2.72
C ASP A 133 12.52 -9.63 -4.02
N LEU A 134 11.91 -8.45 -4.06
CA LEU A 134 12.00 -7.47 -5.15
C LEU A 134 12.58 -6.17 -4.59
N SER A 135 13.55 -6.27 -3.72
CA SER A 135 14.10 -5.17 -2.93
C SER A 135 13.99 -3.80 -3.61
N PRO A 136 13.39 -2.80 -2.95
CA PRO A 136 13.12 -2.76 -1.51
C PRO A 136 11.77 -3.36 -1.07
N TRP A 137 10.97 -3.91 -1.96
CA TRP A 137 9.67 -4.53 -1.64
C TRP A 137 9.83 -6.04 -1.52
N ILE A 138 9.29 -6.58 -0.47
CA ILE A 138 9.30 -8.01 -0.16
C ILE A 138 7.86 -8.49 -0.11
N ILE A 139 7.57 -9.56 -0.81
CA ILE A 139 6.23 -10.16 -0.85
C ILE A 139 6.25 -11.43 0.00
N TYR A 140 5.40 -11.45 1.01
CA TYR A 140 5.10 -12.61 1.80
C TYR A 140 3.82 -13.27 1.29
N LYS A 141 3.78 -14.61 1.32
CA LYS A 141 2.61 -15.41 0.95
C LYS A 141 2.15 -16.19 2.17
N LYS A 142 0.84 -16.34 2.33
CA LYS A 142 0.22 -17.13 3.38
C LYS A 142 0.65 -18.61 3.28
N ASN A 143 0.91 -19.23 4.44
CA ASN A 143 1.22 -20.67 4.57
C ASN A 143 0.07 -21.53 4.10
#